data_6a74f6984274e2a373bf17a862629e0c
#
_entry.id   6a74f6984274e2a373bf17a862629e0c
#
_cell.length_a   1.000
_cell.length_b   1.000
_cell.length_c   1.000
_cell.angle_alpha   90.00
_cell.angle_beta   90.00
_cell.angle_gamma   90.00
#
_symmetry.space_group_name_H-M   'P 1'
#
loop_
_entity.id
_entity.type
_entity.pdbx_description
1 polymer ?
#
loop_
_entity_poly.entity_id
_entity_poly.type
_entity_poly.pdbx_seq_one_letter_code
_entity_poly.pdbx_strand_id
1 'polypeptide(L)'
;GVNQIINSLSNIIGPALGAVLISFTGIGNILLLDVAGAIIACTSLLFVRIPNPVRGTLKPNLWREFREGFSAMHAVPGMGWFFTLAILVWFFIMPVGVMFPLMTLQHFGGNTYDMSLIEIVWGGGALIGGAIMGARVYRVNRIVLVNLMYLTIGMSFTISGLLPPTAFVWFAVLSAIEGITSSVFNSSFV
;
A
#
# COMPACT_ATOMS: atom_id res chain seq x y z
N GLY A 1 -5.57 12.26 -5.09
CA GLY A 1 -6.05 12.12 -6.49
C GLY A 1 -5.01 11.51 -7.42
N VAL A 2 -4.09 12.31 -7.99
CA VAL A 2 -3.14 11.82 -9.02
C VAL A 2 -2.22 10.71 -8.50
N ASN A 3 -1.65 10.88 -7.31
CA ASN A 3 -0.79 9.86 -6.70
C ASN A 3 -1.50 8.52 -6.50
N GLN A 4 -2.80 8.56 -6.16
CA GLN A 4 -3.59 7.34 -6.00
C GLN A 4 -3.81 6.62 -7.33
N ILE A 5 -4.03 7.37 -8.42
CA ILE A 5 -4.16 6.78 -9.76
C ILE A 5 -2.84 6.14 -10.19
N ILE A 6 -1.71 6.83 -9.98
CA ILE A 6 -0.38 6.30 -10.30
C ILE A 6 -0.11 5.00 -9.53
N ASN A 7 -0.35 5.00 -8.21
CA ASN A 7 -0.16 3.81 -7.38
C ASN A 7 -1.05 2.65 -7.83
N SER A 8 -2.33 2.92 -8.11
CA SER A 8 -3.26 1.88 -8.56
C SER A 8 -2.88 1.31 -9.93
N LEU A 9 -2.46 2.16 -10.88
CA LEU A 9 -1.95 1.70 -12.17
C LEU A 9 -0.68 0.86 -12.02
N SER A 10 0.25 1.29 -11.15
CA SER A 10 1.47 0.53 -10.86
C SER A 10 1.16 -0.85 -10.28
N ASN A 11 0.17 -0.93 -9.38
CA ASN A 11 -0.26 -2.18 -8.75
C ASN A 11 -0.99 -3.14 -9.72
N ILE A 12 -1.50 -2.66 -10.85
CA ILE A 12 -2.08 -3.50 -11.90
C ILE A 12 -1.02 -3.90 -12.93
N ILE A 13 -0.30 -2.89 -13.44
CA ILE A 13 0.64 -3.08 -14.55
C ILE A 13 1.89 -3.84 -14.06
N GLY A 14 2.37 -3.54 -12.86
CA GLY A 14 3.57 -4.15 -12.29
C GLY A 14 3.51 -5.67 -12.24
N PRO A 15 2.54 -6.29 -11.55
CA PRO A 15 2.41 -7.75 -11.49
C PRO A 15 2.17 -8.40 -12.85
N ALA A 16 1.36 -7.76 -13.71
CA ALA A 16 1.10 -8.27 -15.06
C ALA A 16 2.37 -8.30 -15.91
N LEU A 17 3.15 -7.22 -15.92
CA LEU A 17 4.44 -7.16 -16.58
C LEU A 17 5.45 -8.10 -15.93
N GLY A 18 5.48 -8.18 -14.61
CA GLY A 18 6.34 -9.10 -13.86
C GLY A 18 6.11 -10.54 -14.25
N ALA A 19 4.85 -10.99 -14.29
CA ALA A 19 4.50 -12.35 -14.69
C ALA A 19 4.92 -12.67 -16.13
N VAL A 20 4.72 -11.73 -17.07
CA VAL A 20 5.16 -11.87 -18.46
C VAL A 20 6.69 -11.92 -18.53
N LEU A 21 7.39 -11.01 -17.89
CA LEU A 21 8.86 -10.96 -17.92
C LEU A 21 9.48 -12.23 -17.32
N ILE A 22 8.94 -12.74 -16.21
CA ILE A 22 9.43 -13.99 -15.59
C ILE A 22 9.28 -15.18 -16.54
N SER A 23 8.23 -15.22 -17.36
CA SER A 23 8.01 -16.30 -18.30
C SER A 23 8.98 -16.30 -19.48
N PHE A 24 9.51 -15.13 -19.87
CA PHE A 24 10.44 -14.97 -21.01
C PHE A 24 11.89 -14.85 -20.61
N THR A 25 12.18 -14.35 -19.41
CA THR A 25 13.55 -14.08 -18.98
C THR A 25 13.79 -14.63 -17.58
N GLY A 26 15.01 -15.08 -17.31
CA GLY A 26 15.38 -15.52 -15.95
C GLY A 26 15.33 -14.37 -14.94
N ILE A 27 15.15 -14.71 -13.67
CA ILE A 27 15.06 -13.77 -12.55
C ILE A 27 16.23 -12.77 -12.48
N GLY A 28 17.44 -13.19 -12.91
CA GLY A 28 18.61 -12.32 -12.97
C GLY A 28 18.44 -11.12 -13.90
N ASN A 29 17.79 -11.30 -15.06
CA ASN A 29 17.53 -10.23 -16.00
C ASN A 29 16.45 -9.25 -15.48
N ILE A 30 15.51 -9.75 -14.69
CA ILE A 30 14.50 -8.92 -14.03
C ILE A 30 15.13 -8.05 -12.96
N LEU A 31 16.03 -8.61 -12.16
CA LEU A 31 16.79 -7.83 -11.17
C LEU A 31 17.68 -6.77 -11.83
N LEU A 32 18.27 -7.06 -13.00
CA LEU A 32 19.02 -6.04 -13.77
C LEU A 32 18.12 -4.93 -14.28
N LEU A 33 16.89 -5.26 -14.70
CA LEU A 33 15.90 -4.26 -15.12
C LEU A 33 15.50 -3.34 -13.95
N ASP A 34 15.34 -3.88 -12.75
CA ASP A 34 15.05 -3.13 -11.53
C ASP A 34 16.19 -2.17 -11.19
N VAL A 35 17.43 -2.65 -11.22
CA VAL A 35 18.64 -1.81 -11.03
C VAL A 35 18.71 -0.70 -12.10
N ALA A 36 18.43 -1.00 -13.36
CA ALA A 36 18.41 -0.01 -14.42
C ALA A 36 17.33 1.06 -14.18
N GLY A 37 16.14 0.64 -13.75
CA GLY A 37 15.06 1.53 -13.35
C GLY A 37 15.45 2.46 -12.19
N ALA A 38 16.09 1.90 -11.18
CA ALA A 38 16.60 2.65 -10.03
C ALA A 38 17.65 3.70 -10.46
N ILE A 39 18.58 3.34 -11.36
CA ILE A 39 19.59 4.28 -11.89
C ILE A 39 18.90 5.42 -12.64
N ILE A 40 17.92 5.13 -13.51
CA ILE A 40 17.16 6.14 -14.25
C ILE A 40 16.42 7.07 -13.26
N ALA A 41 15.76 6.52 -12.25
CA ALA A 41 15.05 7.30 -11.25
C ALA A 41 16.00 8.20 -10.45
N CYS A 42 17.13 7.69 -9.98
CA CYS A 42 18.14 8.47 -9.27
C CYS A 42 18.74 9.57 -10.15
N THR A 43 19.03 9.25 -11.42
CA THR A 43 19.62 10.20 -12.36
C THR A 43 18.61 11.31 -12.68
N SER A 44 17.32 10.98 -12.85
CA SER A 44 16.28 11.98 -13.12
C SER A 44 16.16 13.01 -11.99
N LEU A 45 16.39 12.63 -10.74
CA LEU A 45 16.36 13.53 -9.58
C LEU A 45 17.48 14.60 -9.64
N LEU A 46 18.60 14.29 -10.29
CA LEU A 46 19.68 15.28 -10.47
C LEU A 46 19.28 16.45 -11.38
N PHE A 47 18.31 16.23 -12.26
CA PHE A 47 17.80 17.27 -13.17
C PHE A 47 16.64 18.09 -12.55
N VAL A 48 16.09 17.65 -11.44
CA VAL A 48 15.00 18.35 -10.76
C VAL A 48 15.59 19.37 -9.78
N ARG A 49 15.36 20.66 -10.04
CA ARG A 49 15.73 21.74 -9.10
C ARG A 49 14.76 21.74 -7.93
N ILE A 50 15.18 21.11 -6.82
CA ILE A 50 14.43 21.15 -5.56
C ILE A 50 14.81 22.44 -4.84
N PRO A 51 13.88 23.39 -4.63
CA PRO A 51 14.18 24.61 -3.88
C PRO A 51 14.57 24.21 -2.45
N ASN A 52 15.73 24.72 -2.00
CA ASN A 52 16.13 24.49 -0.62
C ASN A 52 15.12 25.16 0.33
N PRO A 53 14.62 24.45 1.35
CA PRO A 53 13.79 25.07 2.37
C PRO A 53 14.57 26.22 3.00
N VAL A 54 13.86 27.32 3.31
CA VAL A 54 14.43 28.45 4.03
C VAL A 54 14.93 27.93 5.38
N ARG A 55 16.24 27.77 5.49
CA ARG A 55 16.86 27.29 6.73
C ARG A 55 16.67 28.39 7.78
N GLY A 56 15.99 28.07 8.86
CA GLY A 56 16.05 28.89 10.07
C GLY A 56 17.51 29.04 10.54
N THR A 57 17.81 30.09 11.29
CA THR A 57 19.14 30.47 11.78
C THR A 57 19.80 29.43 12.72
N LEU A 58 19.13 28.34 13.04
CA LEU A 58 19.59 27.32 13.95
C LEU A 58 20.37 26.22 13.21
N LYS A 59 21.53 25.86 13.73
CA LYS A 59 22.32 24.71 13.21
C LYS A 59 21.45 23.45 13.26
N PRO A 60 21.40 22.67 12.16
CA PRO A 60 20.66 21.43 12.13
C PRO A 60 21.23 20.46 13.18
N ASN A 61 20.39 20.06 14.11
CA ASN A 61 20.70 19.06 15.11
C ASN A 61 19.62 17.99 15.08
N LEU A 62 19.90 16.87 14.42
CA LEU A 62 18.97 15.76 14.21
C LEU A 62 18.35 15.27 15.53
N TRP A 63 19.15 15.22 16.59
CA TRP A 63 18.67 14.78 17.90
C TRP A 63 17.68 15.76 18.52
N ARG A 64 17.92 17.06 18.36
CA ARG A 64 17.01 18.09 18.83
C ARG A 64 15.72 18.10 18.02
N GLU A 65 15.81 18.01 16.70
CA GLU A 65 14.63 17.96 15.81
C GLU A 65 13.78 16.71 16.10
N PHE A 66 14.42 15.55 16.31
CA PHE A 66 13.72 14.33 16.74
C PHE A 66 13.00 14.52 18.07
N ARG A 67 13.67 15.11 19.07
CA ARG A 67 13.09 15.35 20.38
C ARG A 67 11.97 16.39 20.34
N GLU A 68 12.13 17.44 19.53
CA GLU A 68 11.08 18.45 19.31
C GLU A 68 9.84 17.85 18.65
N GLY A 69 10.04 17.00 17.61
CA GLY A 69 8.95 16.26 16.98
C GLY A 69 8.25 15.31 17.94
N PHE A 70 9.00 14.57 18.75
CA PHE A 70 8.45 13.67 19.77
C PHE A 70 7.70 14.42 20.85
N SER A 71 8.23 15.57 21.30
CA SER A 71 7.56 16.45 22.26
C SER A 71 6.28 17.05 21.70
N ALA A 72 6.29 17.48 20.43
CA ALA A 72 5.10 18.00 19.76
C ALA A 72 3.99 16.94 19.64
N MET A 73 4.36 15.67 19.39
CA MET A 73 3.41 14.56 19.42
C MET A 73 2.73 14.40 20.77
N HIS A 74 3.47 14.53 21.86
CA HIS A 74 2.93 14.38 23.22
C HIS A 74 2.15 15.61 23.69
N ALA A 75 2.37 16.77 23.07
CA ALA A 75 1.63 18.00 23.36
C ALA A 75 0.17 17.95 22.92
N VAL A 76 -0.16 17.06 21.94
CA VAL A 76 -1.53 16.89 21.46
C VAL A 76 -2.15 15.69 22.18
N PRO A 77 -3.22 15.88 22.98
CA PRO A 77 -3.88 14.80 23.69
C PRO A 77 -4.36 13.70 22.72
N GLY A 78 -4.01 12.44 23.02
CA GLY A 78 -4.39 11.28 22.19
C GLY A 78 -3.46 10.98 21.01
N MET A 79 -2.57 11.88 20.61
CA MET A 79 -1.68 11.68 19.47
C MET A 79 -0.71 10.51 19.71
N GLY A 80 -0.14 10.38 20.91
CA GLY A 80 0.73 9.26 21.26
C GLY A 80 0.03 7.91 21.15
N TRP A 81 -1.23 7.83 21.58
CA TRP A 81 -2.04 6.63 21.45
C TRP A 81 -2.35 6.31 19.97
N PHE A 82 -2.66 7.33 19.19
CA PHE A 82 -2.89 7.19 17.75
C PHE A 82 -1.66 6.62 17.03
N PHE A 83 -0.46 7.14 17.30
CA PHE A 83 0.78 6.62 16.72
C PHE A 83 1.09 5.19 17.17
N THR A 84 0.85 4.87 18.45
CA THR A 84 1.04 3.50 18.96
C THR A 84 0.12 2.53 18.23
N LEU A 85 -1.15 2.87 18.08
CA LEU A 85 -2.11 2.06 17.32
C LEU A 85 -1.70 1.94 15.85
N ALA A 86 -1.27 3.02 15.21
CA ALA A 86 -0.81 2.99 13.82
C ALA A 86 0.40 2.04 13.65
N ILE A 87 1.38 2.09 14.55
CA ILE A 87 2.54 1.17 14.54
C ILE A 87 2.08 -0.27 14.71
N LEU A 88 1.18 -0.54 15.65
CA LEU A 88 0.64 -1.90 15.86
C LEU A 88 -0.10 -2.42 14.63
N VAL A 89 -0.93 -1.59 14.01
CA VAL A 89 -1.66 -1.95 12.79
C VAL A 89 -0.69 -2.28 11.66
N TRP A 90 0.31 -1.43 11.41
CA TRP A 90 1.33 -1.70 10.41
C TRP A 90 2.14 -2.95 10.69
N PHE A 91 2.49 -3.19 11.97
CA PHE A 91 3.20 -4.41 12.39
C PHE A 91 2.40 -5.67 12.05
N PHE A 92 1.08 -5.68 12.25
CA PHE A 92 0.23 -6.82 11.92
C PHE A 92 -0.13 -6.92 10.44
N ILE A 93 -0.20 -5.81 9.71
CA ILE A 93 -0.49 -5.82 8.26
C ILE A 93 0.73 -6.25 7.43
N MET A 94 1.95 -5.92 7.85
CA MET A 94 3.15 -6.20 7.07
C MET A 94 3.33 -7.67 6.68
N PRO A 95 3.10 -8.67 7.56
CA PRO A 95 3.14 -10.08 7.21
C PRO A 95 2.12 -10.49 6.15
N VAL A 96 1.00 -9.78 6.04
CA VAL A 96 -0.07 -10.11 5.09
C VAL A 96 0.43 -10.02 3.64
N GLY A 97 1.30 -9.05 3.33
CA GLY A 97 1.92 -8.92 2.00
C GLY A 97 2.70 -10.16 1.57
N VAL A 98 3.24 -10.93 2.51
CA VAL A 98 3.93 -12.21 2.24
C VAL A 98 2.94 -13.37 2.30
N MET A 99 1.94 -13.31 3.18
CA MET A 99 0.96 -14.37 3.36
C MET A 99 0.03 -14.55 2.18
N PHE A 100 -0.37 -13.49 1.49
CA PHE A 100 -1.27 -13.57 0.34
C PHE A 100 -0.69 -14.41 -0.82
N PRO A 101 0.55 -14.13 -1.31
CA PRO A 101 1.20 -15.00 -2.27
C PRO A 101 1.34 -16.45 -1.76
N LEU A 102 1.71 -16.61 -0.49
CA LEU A 102 1.89 -17.94 0.10
C LEU A 102 0.59 -18.73 0.17
N MET A 103 -0.52 -18.07 0.57
CA MET A 103 -1.86 -18.68 0.55
C MET A 103 -2.26 -19.11 -0.85
N THR A 104 -2.02 -18.26 -1.86
CA THR A 104 -2.32 -18.62 -3.25
C THR A 104 -1.61 -19.88 -3.68
N LEU A 105 -0.31 -20.00 -3.37
CA LEU A 105 0.50 -21.17 -3.78
C LEU A 105 0.23 -22.42 -2.95
N GLN A 106 0.19 -22.29 -1.63
CA GLN A 106 0.18 -23.44 -0.72
C GLN A 106 -1.20 -23.87 -0.29
N HIS A 107 -2.10 -22.94 -0.02
CA HIS A 107 -3.44 -23.25 0.46
C HIS A 107 -4.41 -23.52 -0.69
N PHE A 108 -4.40 -22.68 -1.70
CA PHE A 108 -5.29 -22.81 -2.87
C PHE A 108 -4.68 -23.66 -4.00
N GLY A 109 -3.41 -24.06 -3.90
CA GLY A 109 -2.73 -24.87 -4.93
C GLY A 109 -2.53 -24.13 -6.26
N GLY A 110 -2.55 -22.80 -6.22
CA GLY A 110 -2.36 -21.96 -7.40
C GLY A 110 -0.91 -21.90 -7.87
N ASN A 111 -0.69 -21.16 -8.92
CA ASN A 111 0.61 -20.92 -9.54
C ASN A 111 0.97 -19.43 -9.57
N THR A 112 2.08 -19.06 -10.21
CA THR A 112 2.55 -17.67 -10.32
C THR A 112 1.55 -16.76 -11.04
N TYR A 113 0.79 -17.28 -12.00
CA TYR A 113 -0.26 -16.52 -12.67
C TYR A 113 -1.43 -16.20 -11.74
N ASP A 114 -1.79 -17.16 -10.88
CA ASP A 114 -2.84 -16.96 -9.86
C ASP A 114 -2.42 -15.92 -8.83
N MET A 115 -1.14 -15.90 -8.44
CA MET A 115 -0.60 -14.82 -7.59
C MET A 115 -0.74 -13.46 -8.26
N SER A 116 -0.31 -13.36 -9.52
CA SER A 116 -0.43 -12.11 -10.29
C SER A 116 -1.89 -11.69 -10.49
N LEU A 117 -2.80 -12.66 -10.66
CA LEU A 117 -4.24 -12.41 -10.75
C LEU A 117 -4.77 -11.75 -9.48
N ILE A 118 -4.41 -12.26 -8.30
CA ILE A 118 -4.82 -11.69 -7.02
C ILE A 118 -4.33 -10.25 -6.88
N GLU A 119 -3.08 -9.96 -7.25
CA GLU A 119 -2.53 -8.60 -7.19
C GLU A 119 -3.21 -7.66 -8.19
N ILE A 120 -3.50 -8.12 -9.41
CA ILE A 120 -4.25 -7.35 -10.42
C ILE A 120 -5.66 -7.04 -9.92
N VAL A 121 -6.34 -8.00 -9.32
CA VAL A 121 -7.69 -7.84 -8.77
C VAL A 121 -7.68 -6.87 -7.60
N TRP A 122 -6.69 -6.97 -6.71
CA TRP A 122 -6.48 -6.02 -5.62
C TRP A 122 -6.21 -4.59 -6.15
N GLY A 123 -5.31 -4.45 -7.12
CA GLY A 123 -5.00 -3.18 -7.78
C GLY A 123 -6.21 -2.57 -8.49
N GLY A 124 -7.03 -3.41 -9.17
CA GLY A 124 -8.28 -3.01 -9.79
C GLY A 124 -9.29 -2.49 -8.75
N GLY A 125 -9.40 -3.17 -7.62
CA GLY A 125 -10.17 -2.70 -6.48
C GLY A 125 -9.68 -1.33 -5.97
N ALA A 126 -8.36 -1.15 -5.85
CA ALA A 126 -7.77 0.11 -5.42
C ALA A 126 -8.04 1.27 -6.40
N LEU A 127 -8.04 1.00 -7.71
CA LEU A 127 -8.47 1.99 -8.72
C LEU A 127 -9.92 2.42 -8.52
N ILE A 128 -10.82 1.46 -8.35
CA ILE A 128 -12.24 1.74 -8.10
C ILE A 128 -12.41 2.58 -6.84
N GLY A 129 -11.76 2.19 -5.73
CA GLY A 129 -11.77 2.94 -4.48
C GLY A 129 -11.25 4.37 -4.64
N GLY A 130 -10.13 4.55 -5.35
CA GLY A 130 -9.57 5.85 -5.66
C GLY A 130 -10.47 6.72 -6.53
N ALA A 131 -11.10 6.13 -7.55
CA ALA A 131 -12.06 6.81 -8.40
C ALA A 131 -13.30 7.28 -7.62
N ILE A 132 -13.82 6.43 -6.73
CA ILE A 132 -14.95 6.76 -5.85
C ILE A 132 -14.58 7.96 -4.96
N MET A 133 -13.40 7.94 -4.35
CA MET A 133 -12.95 9.04 -3.47
C MET A 133 -12.65 10.33 -4.25
N GLY A 134 -12.17 10.23 -5.50
CA GLY A 134 -11.89 11.37 -6.36
C GLY A 134 -13.16 12.02 -6.95
N ALA A 135 -14.21 11.23 -7.18
CA ALA A 135 -15.44 11.70 -7.83
C ALA A 135 -16.40 12.44 -6.91
N ARG A 136 -16.29 12.27 -5.59
CA ARG A 136 -17.23 12.89 -4.62
C ARG A 136 -16.51 13.56 -3.47
N VAL A 137 -16.93 14.79 -3.13
CA VAL A 137 -16.60 15.41 -1.84
C VAL A 137 -17.47 14.74 -0.77
N TYR A 138 -16.87 13.81 -0.03
CA TYR A 138 -17.59 13.12 1.04
C TYR A 138 -17.76 14.03 2.25
N ARG A 139 -19.01 14.19 2.69
CA ARG A 139 -19.37 14.87 3.95
C ARG A 139 -19.33 13.94 5.16
N VAL A 140 -18.77 12.74 4.99
CA VAL A 140 -18.66 11.75 6.07
C VAL A 140 -17.50 12.12 6.99
N ASN A 141 -17.71 11.93 8.29
CA ASN A 141 -16.64 12.12 9.26
C ASN A 141 -15.46 11.18 8.95
N ARG A 142 -14.28 11.77 8.69
CA ARG A 142 -13.07 11.01 8.31
C ARG A 142 -12.72 9.93 9.33
N ILE A 143 -12.91 10.19 10.63
CA ILE A 143 -12.62 9.23 11.69
C ILE A 143 -13.52 8.00 11.58
N VAL A 144 -14.82 8.20 11.32
CA VAL A 144 -15.77 7.09 11.13
C VAL A 144 -15.40 6.27 9.90
N LEU A 145 -15.02 6.95 8.80
CA LEU A 145 -14.61 6.28 7.57
C LEU A 145 -13.35 5.42 7.78
N VAL A 146 -12.32 5.95 8.44
CA VAL A 146 -11.09 5.24 8.75
C VAL A 146 -11.38 4.00 9.61
N ASN A 147 -12.18 4.13 10.67
CA ASN A 147 -12.53 3.01 11.53
C ASN A 147 -13.33 1.93 10.78
N LEU A 148 -14.25 2.33 9.90
CA LEU A 148 -15.01 1.40 9.07
C LEU A 148 -14.08 0.63 8.12
N MET A 149 -13.11 1.32 7.51
CA MET A 149 -12.13 0.68 6.63
C MET A 149 -11.25 -0.32 7.38
N TYR A 150 -10.78 0.01 8.59
CA TYR A 150 -10.05 -0.94 9.43
C TYR A 150 -10.87 -2.19 9.77
N LEU A 151 -12.14 -1.99 10.11
CA LEU A 151 -13.05 -3.11 10.38
C LEU A 151 -13.22 -4.00 9.14
N THR A 152 -13.42 -3.39 7.97
CA THR A 152 -13.59 -4.11 6.69
C THR A 152 -12.34 -4.91 6.35
N ILE A 153 -11.13 -4.31 6.46
CA ILE A 153 -9.86 -4.99 6.22
C ILE A 153 -9.70 -6.18 7.19
N GLY A 154 -9.93 -5.96 8.48
CA GLY A 154 -9.80 -7.02 9.49
C GLY A 154 -10.78 -8.18 9.26
N MET A 155 -12.03 -7.89 8.91
CA MET A 155 -13.03 -8.91 8.56
C MET A 155 -12.65 -9.66 7.28
N SER A 156 -12.20 -8.95 6.24
CA SER A 156 -11.78 -9.55 4.98
C SER A 156 -10.62 -10.52 5.18
N PHE A 157 -9.59 -10.13 5.93
CA PHE A 157 -8.46 -11.01 6.26
C PHE A 157 -8.89 -12.23 7.08
N THR A 158 -9.78 -12.03 8.05
CA THR A 158 -10.29 -13.15 8.86
C THR A 158 -11.06 -14.15 7.99
N ILE A 159 -11.93 -13.65 7.11
CA ILE A 159 -12.69 -14.50 6.20
C ILE A 159 -11.75 -15.19 5.22
N SER A 160 -10.79 -14.48 4.63
CA SER A 160 -9.78 -15.06 3.73
C SER A 160 -9.02 -16.23 4.37
N GLY A 161 -8.65 -16.10 5.64
CA GLY A 161 -7.97 -17.16 6.39
C GLY A 161 -8.84 -18.37 6.73
N LEU A 162 -10.17 -18.24 6.69
CA LEU A 162 -11.13 -19.32 6.95
C LEU A 162 -11.64 -20.01 5.71
N LEU A 163 -11.29 -19.53 4.50
CA LEU A 163 -11.75 -20.09 3.25
C LEU A 163 -11.19 -21.51 3.03
N PRO A 164 -11.99 -22.45 2.54
CA PRO A 164 -11.49 -23.76 2.13
C PRO A 164 -10.63 -23.65 0.86
N PRO A 165 -9.72 -24.60 0.60
CA PRO A 165 -8.83 -24.59 -0.58
C PRO A 165 -9.52 -24.47 -1.93
N THR A 166 -10.79 -24.85 -2.02
CA THR A 166 -11.60 -24.79 -3.23
C THR A 166 -12.21 -23.41 -3.50
N ALA A 167 -12.08 -22.47 -2.56
CA ALA A 167 -12.76 -21.18 -2.59
C ALA A 167 -11.87 -20.04 -3.14
N PHE A 168 -10.95 -20.32 -4.04
CA PHE A 168 -10.03 -19.32 -4.63
C PHE A 168 -10.74 -18.09 -5.22
N VAL A 169 -11.91 -18.29 -5.85
CA VAL A 169 -12.71 -17.18 -6.42
C VAL A 169 -13.17 -16.22 -5.34
N TRP A 170 -13.59 -16.74 -4.19
CA TRP A 170 -13.99 -15.90 -3.06
C TRP A 170 -12.79 -15.13 -2.46
N PHE A 171 -11.62 -15.75 -2.44
CA PHE A 171 -10.39 -15.09 -2.04
C PHE A 171 -10.06 -13.92 -2.99
N ALA A 172 -10.22 -14.09 -4.31
CA ALA A 172 -10.06 -13.00 -5.27
C ALA A 172 -11.08 -11.86 -5.07
N VAL A 173 -12.34 -12.19 -4.77
CA VAL A 173 -13.38 -11.18 -4.47
C VAL A 173 -13.02 -10.39 -3.21
N LEU A 174 -12.57 -11.06 -2.15
CA LEU A 174 -12.12 -10.40 -0.92
C LEU A 174 -10.91 -9.50 -1.19
N SER A 175 -9.96 -9.94 -2.02
CA SER A 175 -8.81 -9.12 -2.43
C SER A 175 -9.23 -7.85 -3.18
N ALA A 176 -10.27 -7.91 -4.02
CA ALA A 176 -10.84 -6.72 -4.65
C ALA A 176 -11.42 -5.73 -3.61
N ILE A 177 -12.16 -6.26 -2.62
CA ILE A 177 -12.73 -5.46 -1.53
C ILE A 177 -11.62 -4.81 -0.71
N GLU A 178 -10.54 -5.53 -0.43
CA GLU A 178 -9.37 -5.01 0.28
C GLU A 178 -8.68 -3.89 -0.51
N GLY A 179 -8.55 -4.04 -1.82
CA GLY A 179 -8.03 -3.00 -2.71
C GLY A 179 -8.87 -1.72 -2.62
N ILE A 180 -10.20 -1.82 -2.75
CA ILE A 180 -11.12 -0.70 -2.61
C ILE A 180 -10.94 -0.03 -1.24
N THR A 181 -10.95 -0.83 -0.19
CA THR A 181 -10.89 -0.37 1.20
C THR A 181 -9.55 0.32 1.51
N SER A 182 -8.44 -0.26 1.05
CA SER A 182 -7.10 0.30 1.20
C SER A 182 -6.97 1.67 0.51
N SER A 183 -7.52 1.81 -0.68
CA SER A 183 -7.51 3.07 -1.43
C SER A 183 -8.34 4.16 -0.75
N VAL A 184 -9.54 3.82 -0.25
CA VAL A 184 -10.39 4.74 0.51
C VAL A 184 -9.69 5.16 1.81
N PHE A 185 -9.07 4.23 2.51
CA PHE A 185 -8.28 4.48 3.72
C PHE A 185 -7.15 5.47 3.45
N ASN A 186 -6.27 5.19 2.48
CA ASN A 186 -5.15 6.07 2.12
C ASN A 186 -5.62 7.47 1.71
N SER A 187 -6.71 7.57 0.96
CA SER A 187 -7.28 8.86 0.54
C SER A 187 -7.86 9.67 1.70
N SER A 188 -8.22 9.01 2.81
CA SER A 188 -8.79 9.66 3.99
C SER A 188 -7.71 10.25 4.92
N PHE A 189 -6.46 9.81 4.79
CA PHE A 189 -5.31 10.31 5.54
C PHE A 189 -4.66 11.56 4.92
N VAL A 190 -4.93 11.85 3.66
CA VAL A 190 -4.45 13.03 2.92
C VAL A 190 -5.53 14.12 2.93
#